data_8f3db137444a443b038d49970d7b50e1
#
_entry.id   8f3db137444a443b038d49970d7b50e1
#
_cell.length_a   1.000
_cell.length_b   1.000
_cell.length_c   1.000
_cell.angle_alpha   90.00
_cell.angle_beta   90.00
_cell.angle_gamma   90.00
#
_symmetry.space_group_name_H-M   'P 1'
#
loop_
_entity.id
_entity.type
_entity.pdbx_description
1 polymer ?
#
loop_
_entity_poly.entity_id
_entity_poly.type
_entity_poly.pdbx_seq_one_letter_code
_entity_poly.pdbx_strand_id
1 'polypeptide(L)'
;KTLPMAFFDNHQVGDIISRSTTGLNQLSQVLLTGINQFFTSVVTILFAGIMLFYIDAKLTILVLLLIGGSTFMTTKIANKNKVFADQSQAELGQLNNKMEEYLAGNLVTKTFNQQQNAEKTIDAVNQQHYRAFKKAQFLNFAIYPAIRFINQLAFIISAILGAMLVLSGGITIGFLQAYLQYINQISEPISTASYVINSIQAAMASIDRIFVILDEADEQPEAT
;
A
#
# COMPACT_ATOMS: atom_id res chain seq x y z
N LYS A 1 -20.13 -21.69 -17.87
CA LYS A 1 -21.44 -21.17 -17.48
C LYS A 1 -22.00 -20.34 -18.61
N THR A 2 -23.24 -20.60 -19.03
CA THR A 2 -23.98 -19.86 -20.05
C THR A 2 -24.74 -18.73 -19.35
N LEU A 3 -24.26 -17.49 -19.53
CA LEU A 3 -24.92 -16.32 -18.97
C LEU A 3 -26.02 -15.84 -19.91
N PRO A 4 -27.20 -15.41 -19.40
CA PRO A 4 -28.28 -14.91 -20.22
C PRO A 4 -27.88 -13.64 -20.99
N MET A 5 -28.43 -13.46 -22.20
CA MET A 5 -28.12 -12.28 -23.04
C MET A 5 -28.39 -10.95 -22.33
N ALA A 6 -29.42 -10.89 -21.51
CA ALA A 6 -29.77 -9.72 -20.70
C ALA A 6 -28.63 -9.28 -19.73
N PHE A 7 -27.77 -10.21 -19.33
CA PHE A 7 -26.61 -9.87 -18.49
C PHE A 7 -25.59 -9.05 -19.29
N PHE A 8 -25.34 -9.40 -20.55
CA PHE A 8 -24.41 -8.69 -21.43
C PHE A 8 -24.95 -7.32 -21.86
N ASP A 9 -26.28 -7.19 -21.99
CA ASP A 9 -26.90 -5.90 -22.34
C ASP A 9 -26.80 -4.87 -21.17
N ASN A 10 -26.78 -5.36 -19.94
CA ASN A 10 -26.70 -4.52 -18.74
C ASN A 10 -25.27 -4.28 -18.23
N HIS A 11 -24.26 -5.00 -18.75
CA HIS A 11 -22.87 -4.88 -18.32
C HIS A 11 -21.95 -4.62 -19.51
N GLN A 12 -21.03 -3.67 -19.34
CA GLN A 12 -20.01 -3.43 -20.36
C GLN A 12 -19.05 -4.64 -20.46
N VAL A 13 -18.79 -5.09 -21.67
CA VAL A 13 -17.88 -6.23 -21.95
C VAL A 13 -16.49 -6.01 -21.30
N GLY A 14 -15.99 -4.76 -21.33
CA GLY A 14 -14.75 -4.40 -20.68
C GLY A 14 -14.74 -4.62 -19.16
N ASP A 15 -15.85 -4.39 -18.48
CA ASP A 15 -15.99 -4.63 -17.03
C ASP A 15 -15.97 -6.14 -16.72
N ILE A 16 -16.66 -6.96 -17.52
CA ILE A 16 -16.65 -8.42 -17.37
C ILE A 16 -15.24 -8.98 -17.58
N ILE A 17 -14.52 -8.53 -18.61
CA ILE A 17 -13.14 -8.93 -18.88
C ILE A 17 -12.22 -8.47 -17.74
N SER A 18 -12.38 -7.25 -17.26
CA SER A 18 -11.59 -6.73 -16.15
C SER A 18 -11.81 -7.54 -14.86
N ARG A 19 -13.04 -7.88 -14.54
CA ARG A 19 -13.37 -8.74 -13.38
C ARG A 19 -12.76 -10.13 -13.51
N SER A 20 -12.82 -10.71 -14.70
CA SER A 20 -12.31 -12.06 -14.96
C SER A 20 -10.79 -12.15 -15.07
N THR A 21 -10.10 -11.08 -15.46
CA THR A 21 -8.64 -11.08 -15.62
C THR A 21 -7.93 -10.40 -14.45
N THR A 22 -8.23 -9.13 -14.21
CA THR A 22 -7.55 -8.36 -13.16
C THR A 22 -7.94 -8.85 -11.77
N GLY A 23 -9.23 -9.19 -11.56
CA GLY A 23 -9.72 -9.74 -10.30
C GLY A 23 -9.09 -11.09 -9.96
N LEU A 24 -9.00 -12.00 -10.92
CA LEU A 24 -8.34 -13.30 -10.71
C LEU A 24 -6.83 -13.17 -10.49
N ASN A 25 -6.16 -12.25 -11.20
CA ASN A 25 -4.73 -12.00 -10.99
C ASN A 25 -4.47 -11.43 -9.58
N GLN A 26 -5.29 -10.50 -9.10
CA GLN A 26 -5.19 -9.98 -7.73
C GLN A 26 -5.42 -11.08 -6.70
N LEU A 27 -6.43 -11.92 -6.90
CA LEU A 27 -6.70 -13.07 -6.04
C LEU A 27 -5.52 -14.04 -6.01
N SER A 28 -4.99 -14.41 -7.17
CA SER A 28 -3.82 -15.28 -7.29
C SER A 28 -2.60 -14.71 -6.58
N GLN A 29 -2.33 -13.42 -6.75
CA GLN A 29 -1.21 -12.75 -6.08
C GLN A 29 -1.37 -12.75 -4.55
N VAL A 30 -2.58 -12.52 -4.04
CA VAL A 30 -2.84 -12.55 -2.60
C VAL A 30 -2.74 -13.97 -2.05
N LEU A 31 -3.25 -14.97 -2.77
CA LEU A 31 -3.13 -16.37 -2.35
C LEU A 31 -1.67 -16.84 -2.33
N LEU A 32 -0.88 -16.51 -3.35
CA LEU A 32 0.50 -16.97 -3.47
C LEU A 32 1.49 -16.22 -2.59
N THR A 33 1.37 -14.88 -2.52
CA THR A 33 2.31 -14.04 -1.77
C THR A 33 1.74 -13.55 -0.46
N GLY A 34 0.49 -13.11 -0.43
CA GLY A 34 -0.14 -12.50 0.76
C GLY A 34 -0.30 -13.50 1.90
N ILE A 35 -0.80 -14.68 1.63
CA ILE A 35 -0.98 -15.73 2.65
C ILE A 35 0.38 -16.19 3.19
N ASN A 36 1.34 -16.46 2.30
CA ASN A 36 2.70 -16.84 2.71
C ASN A 36 3.35 -15.76 3.58
N GLN A 37 3.25 -14.50 3.16
CA GLN A 37 3.78 -13.37 3.91
C GLN A 37 3.10 -13.22 5.28
N PHE A 38 1.79 -13.43 5.35
CA PHE A 38 1.04 -13.38 6.59
C PHE A 38 1.53 -14.45 7.58
N PHE A 39 1.57 -15.71 7.17
CA PHE A 39 2.04 -16.80 8.04
C PHE A 39 3.48 -16.60 8.48
N THR A 40 4.38 -16.24 7.56
CA THR A 40 5.78 -15.96 7.87
C THR A 40 5.90 -14.81 8.87
N SER A 41 5.13 -13.73 8.68
CA SER A 41 5.13 -12.58 9.59
C SER A 41 4.65 -12.96 10.99
N VAL A 42 3.53 -13.70 11.09
CA VAL A 42 2.98 -14.14 12.38
C VAL A 42 3.97 -15.04 13.11
N VAL A 43 4.52 -16.04 12.44
CA VAL A 43 5.50 -16.96 13.02
C VAL A 43 6.74 -16.20 13.48
N THR A 44 7.29 -15.32 12.63
CA THR A 44 8.48 -14.53 12.96
C THR A 44 8.23 -13.61 14.16
N ILE A 45 7.11 -12.88 14.20
CA ILE A 45 6.77 -12.00 15.33
C ILE A 45 6.62 -12.79 16.62
N LEU A 46 5.94 -13.95 16.58
CA LEU A 46 5.73 -14.77 17.76
C LEU A 46 7.05 -15.33 18.30
N PHE A 47 7.83 -16.03 17.45
CA PHE A 47 9.07 -16.66 17.91
C PHE A 47 10.15 -15.66 18.29
N ALA A 48 10.37 -14.64 17.46
CA ALA A 48 11.36 -13.60 17.79
C ALA A 48 10.91 -12.77 19.00
N GLY A 49 9.60 -12.49 19.16
CA GLY A 49 9.05 -11.83 20.33
C GLY A 49 9.29 -12.65 21.62
N ILE A 50 8.99 -13.95 21.63
CA ILE A 50 9.26 -14.84 22.76
C ILE A 50 10.75 -14.83 23.12
N MET A 51 11.63 -14.93 22.12
CA MET A 51 13.08 -14.93 22.34
C MET A 51 13.59 -13.59 22.87
N LEU A 52 13.08 -12.45 22.39
CA LEU A 52 13.42 -11.15 22.93
C LEU A 52 13.05 -11.02 24.42
N PHE A 53 11.81 -11.45 24.80
CA PHE A 53 11.38 -11.45 26.19
C PHE A 53 12.18 -12.40 27.08
N TYR A 54 12.60 -13.55 26.52
CA TYR A 54 13.42 -14.52 27.22
C TYR A 54 14.84 -13.96 27.55
N ILE A 55 15.42 -13.17 26.62
CA ILE A 55 16.77 -12.61 26.82
C ILE A 55 16.73 -11.46 27.82
N ASP A 56 15.90 -10.45 27.61
CA ASP A 56 15.68 -9.34 28.56
C ASP A 56 14.34 -8.65 28.32
N ALA A 57 13.43 -8.77 29.29
CA ALA A 57 12.10 -8.20 29.18
C ALA A 57 12.09 -6.67 29.23
N LYS A 58 13.02 -6.02 29.96
CA LYS A 58 13.07 -4.56 30.09
C LYS A 58 13.51 -3.91 28.78
N LEU A 59 14.57 -4.46 28.17
CA LEU A 59 15.00 -4.01 26.83
C LEU A 59 13.93 -4.24 25.79
N THR A 60 13.22 -5.38 25.86
CA THR A 60 12.18 -5.72 24.91
C THR A 60 11.01 -4.74 24.96
N ILE A 61 10.54 -4.37 26.17
CA ILE A 61 9.49 -3.35 26.31
C ILE A 61 9.94 -2.01 25.72
N LEU A 62 11.18 -1.59 25.97
CA LEU A 62 11.71 -0.36 25.38
C LEU A 62 11.70 -0.38 23.86
N VAL A 63 12.17 -1.50 23.25
CA VAL A 63 12.20 -1.67 21.80
C VAL A 63 10.79 -1.68 21.21
N LEU A 64 9.86 -2.39 21.84
CA LEU A 64 8.46 -2.42 21.40
C LEU A 64 7.79 -1.05 21.48
N LEU A 65 8.11 -0.24 22.49
CA LEU A 65 7.64 1.16 22.58
C LEU A 65 8.22 2.02 21.44
N LEU A 66 9.48 1.86 21.08
CA LEU A 66 10.10 2.58 19.97
C LEU A 66 9.51 2.17 18.61
N ILE A 67 9.36 0.86 18.38
CA ILE A 67 8.74 0.32 17.15
C ILE A 67 7.26 0.71 17.09
N GLY A 68 6.50 0.60 18.18
CA GLY A 68 5.11 1.04 18.24
C GLY A 68 4.96 2.54 18.01
N GLY A 69 5.84 3.36 18.56
CA GLY A 69 5.92 4.79 18.30
C GLY A 69 6.19 5.13 16.83
N SER A 70 7.11 4.38 16.19
CA SER A 70 7.40 4.53 14.76
C SER A 70 6.18 4.20 13.90
N THR A 71 5.46 3.11 14.20
CA THR A 71 4.25 2.72 13.49
C THR A 71 3.15 3.76 13.65
N PHE A 72 2.95 4.29 14.86
CA PHE A 72 1.97 5.36 15.10
C PHE A 72 2.30 6.64 14.34
N MET A 73 3.57 7.04 14.32
CA MET A 73 4.02 8.21 13.57
C MET A 73 3.84 8.01 12.06
N THR A 74 4.16 6.82 11.57
CA THR A 74 4.00 6.45 10.16
C THR A 74 2.54 6.50 9.72
N THR A 75 1.61 5.95 10.51
CA THR A 75 0.18 5.98 10.19
C THR A 75 -0.36 7.41 10.13
N LYS A 76 0.08 8.30 11.02
CA LYS A 76 -0.27 9.72 10.94
C LYS A 76 0.25 10.40 9.67
N ILE A 77 1.51 10.12 9.28
CA ILE A 77 2.08 10.67 8.05
C ILE A 77 1.38 10.11 6.83
N ALA A 78 1.10 8.80 6.80
CA ALA A 78 0.40 8.14 5.71
C ALA A 78 -1.04 8.68 5.51
N ASN A 79 -1.78 8.89 6.59
CA ASN A 79 -3.11 9.49 6.54
C ASN A 79 -3.07 10.93 6.00
N LYS A 80 -2.05 11.71 6.38
CA LYS A 80 -1.85 13.05 5.83
C LYS A 80 -1.46 13.00 4.35
N ASN A 81 -0.64 12.02 3.97
CA ASN A 81 -0.24 11.82 2.57
C ASN A 81 -1.44 11.44 1.68
N LYS A 82 -2.39 10.68 2.20
CA LYS A 82 -3.61 10.30 1.47
C LYS A 82 -4.35 11.53 0.94
N VAL A 83 -4.49 12.57 1.74
CA VAL A 83 -5.16 13.83 1.32
C VAL A 83 -4.44 14.47 0.13
N PHE A 84 -3.11 14.51 0.15
CA PHE A 84 -2.34 15.06 -0.99
C PHE A 84 -2.36 14.14 -2.21
N ALA A 85 -2.39 12.83 -2.02
CA ALA A 85 -2.53 11.86 -3.10
C ALA A 85 -3.89 11.99 -3.78
N ASP A 86 -4.98 12.08 -3.00
CA ASP A 86 -6.34 12.28 -3.52
C ASP A 86 -6.45 13.61 -4.27
N GLN A 87 -5.86 14.69 -3.74
CA GLN A 87 -5.78 15.98 -4.43
C GLN A 87 -5.00 15.87 -5.74
N SER A 88 -3.84 15.21 -5.72
CA SER A 88 -3.04 14.99 -6.93
C SER A 88 -3.81 14.23 -8.00
N GLN A 89 -4.59 13.23 -7.62
CA GLN A 89 -5.42 12.47 -8.54
C GLN A 89 -6.56 13.29 -9.13
N ALA A 90 -7.19 14.14 -8.30
CA ALA A 90 -8.24 15.06 -8.76
C ALA A 90 -7.68 16.09 -9.77
N GLU A 91 -6.51 16.68 -9.49
CA GLU A 91 -5.86 17.64 -10.38
C GLU A 91 -5.40 16.97 -11.70
N LEU A 92 -4.95 15.70 -11.64
CA LEU A 92 -4.64 14.92 -12.84
C LEU A 92 -5.89 14.70 -13.69
N GLY A 93 -7.03 14.42 -13.08
CA GLY A 93 -8.32 14.31 -13.77
C GLY A 93 -8.69 15.60 -14.50
N GLN A 94 -8.53 16.76 -13.83
CA GLN A 94 -8.77 18.05 -14.46
C GLN A 94 -7.83 18.33 -15.64
N LEU A 95 -6.55 17.97 -15.49
CA LEU A 95 -5.57 18.10 -16.57
C LEU A 95 -5.97 17.25 -17.79
N ASN A 96 -6.33 15.99 -17.56
CA ASN A 96 -6.77 15.08 -18.62
C ASN A 96 -8.03 15.61 -19.34
N ASN A 97 -9.03 16.07 -18.58
CA ASN A 97 -10.24 16.64 -19.15
C ASN A 97 -9.94 17.88 -20.02
N LYS A 98 -9.03 18.75 -19.56
CA LYS A 98 -8.61 19.93 -20.36
C LYS A 98 -7.81 19.53 -21.59
N MET A 99 -6.94 18.54 -21.50
CA MET A 99 -6.22 18.01 -22.65
C MET A 99 -7.19 17.42 -23.70
N GLU A 100 -8.17 16.63 -23.26
CA GLU A 100 -9.20 16.06 -24.13
C GLU A 100 -10.04 17.16 -24.81
N GLU A 101 -10.50 18.18 -24.06
CA GLU A 101 -11.23 19.32 -24.58
C GLU A 101 -10.45 20.04 -25.70
N TYR A 102 -9.15 20.33 -25.49
CA TYR A 102 -8.35 21.01 -26.47
C TYR A 102 -7.95 20.12 -27.66
N LEU A 103 -7.77 18.82 -27.45
CA LEU A 103 -7.52 17.87 -28.55
C LEU A 103 -8.75 17.74 -29.44
N ALA A 104 -9.94 17.59 -28.85
CA ALA A 104 -11.19 17.53 -29.59
C ALA A 104 -11.50 18.86 -30.31
N GLY A 105 -11.22 20.01 -29.67
CA GLY A 105 -11.41 21.35 -30.21
C GLY A 105 -10.22 21.93 -30.99
N ASN A 106 -9.23 21.12 -31.37
CA ASN A 106 -8.00 21.60 -31.97
C ASN A 106 -8.21 22.43 -33.28
N LEU A 107 -9.16 21.97 -34.10
CA LEU A 107 -9.50 22.69 -35.33
C LEU A 107 -10.05 24.11 -35.02
N VAL A 108 -10.96 24.21 -34.04
CA VAL A 108 -11.54 25.49 -33.61
C VAL A 108 -10.46 26.39 -33.01
N THR A 109 -9.62 25.86 -32.15
CA THR A 109 -8.50 26.57 -31.51
C THR A 109 -7.55 27.18 -32.56
N LYS A 110 -7.25 26.41 -33.62
CA LYS A 110 -6.40 26.89 -34.74
C LYS A 110 -7.11 27.93 -35.58
N THR A 111 -8.39 27.72 -35.92
CA THR A 111 -9.15 28.62 -36.76
C THR A 111 -9.29 30.04 -36.15
N PHE A 112 -9.46 30.06 -34.80
CA PHE A 112 -9.59 31.33 -34.06
C PHE A 112 -8.25 31.84 -33.48
N ASN A 113 -7.11 31.26 -33.86
CA ASN A 113 -5.76 31.63 -33.41
C ASN A 113 -5.62 31.69 -31.88
N GLN A 114 -6.22 30.73 -31.16
CA GLN A 114 -6.28 30.67 -29.69
C GLN A 114 -5.25 29.69 -29.07
N GLN A 115 -4.23 29.27 -29.82
CA GLN A 115 -3.24 28.27 -29.37
C GLN A 115 -2.49 28.73 -28.13
N GLN A 116 -2.09 30.01 -28.05
CA GLN A 116 -1.39 30.54 -26.89
C GLN A 116 -2.25 30.57 -25.62
N ASN A 117 -3.55 30.85 -25.78
CA ASN A 117 -4.48 30.82 -24.64
C ASN A 117 -4.74 29.38 -24.16
N ALA A 118 -4.83 28.43 -25.08
CA ALA A 118 -4.95 27.01 -24.79
C ALA A 118 -3.72 26.51 -24.00
N GLU A 119 -2.51 26.84 -24.49
CA GLU A 119 -1.25 26.49 -23.83
C GLU A 119 -1.16 27.08 -22.43
N LYS A 120 -1.48 28.36 -22.23
CA LYS A 120 -1.49 28.98 -20.90
C LYS A 120 -2.48 28.30 -19.94
N THR A 121 -3.65 27.91 -20.43
CA THR A 121 -4.66 27.25 -19.62
C THR A 121 -4.22 25.84 -19.21
N ILE A 122 -3.66 25.07 -20.15
CA ILE A 122 -3.10 23.74 -19.86
C ILE A 122 -1.95 23.87 -18.87
N ASP A 123 -1.05 24.85 -19.06
CA ASP A 123 0.10 25.06 -18.20
C ASP A 123 -0.32 25.44 -16.76
N ALA A 124 -1.36 26.28 -16.61
CA ALA A 124 -1.92 26.62 -15.30
C ALA A 124 -2.45 25.38 -14.55
N VAL A 125 -3.23 24.52 -15.22
CA VAL A 125 -3.75 23.29 -14.64
C VAL A 125 -2.63 22.29 -14.36
N ASN A 126 -1.66 22.15 -15.25
CA ASN A 126 -0.48 21.33 -15.06
C ASN A 126 0.36 21.79 -13.85
N GLN A 127 0.49 23.09 -13.61
CA GLN A 127 1.17 23.63 -12.44
C GLN A 127 0.42 23.31 -11.13
N GLN A 128 -0.90 23.26 -11.14
CA GLN A 128 -1.69 22.83 -9.98
C GLN A 128 -1.46 21.37 -9.68
N HIS A 129 -1.57 20.50 -10.69
CA HIS A 129 -1.24 19.08 -10.57
C HIS A 129 0.21 18.87 -10.08
N TYR A 130 1.18 19.55 -10.68
CA TYR A 130 2.59 19.44 -10.28
C TYR A 130 2.80 19.74 -8.80
N ARG A 131 2.17 20.81 -8.28
CA ARG A 131 2.29 21.19 -6.86
C ARG A 131 1.69 20.13 -5.92
N ALA A 132 0.53 19.59 -6.27
CA ALA A 132 -0.12 18.54 -5.50
C ALA A 132 0.69 17.23 -5.57
N PHE A 133 1.09 16.81 -6.76
CA PHE A 133 1.91 15.64 -7.02
C PHE A 133 3.25 15.69 -6.29
N LYS A 134 3.97 16.82 -6.35
CA LYS A 134 5.25 17.00 -5.67
C LYS A 134 5.12 16.78 -4.15
N LYS A 135 4.06 17.33 -3.52
CA LYS A 135 3.82 17.14 -2.08
C LYS A 135 3.50 15.69 -1.75
N ALA A 136 2.61 15.06 -2.52
CA ALA A 136 2.23 13.65 -2.35
C ALA A 136 3.45 12.74 -2.48
N GLN A 137 4.25 12.93 -3.54
CA GLN A 137 5.44 12.10 -3.79
C GLN A 137 6.54 12.31 -2.74
N PHE A 138 6.79 13.55 -2.33
CA PHE A 138 7.76 13.81 -1.27
C PHE A 138 7.41 13.06 0.02
N LEU A 139 6.15 13.14 0.47
CA LEU A 139 5.70 12.41 1.66
C LEU A 139 5.75 10.90 1.45
N ASN A 140 5.35 10.43 0.28
CA ASN A 140 5.37 9.00 -0.04
C ASN A 140 6.79 8.43 0.04
N PHE A 141 7.76 9.11 -0.58
CA PHE A 141 9.17 8.68 -0.54
C PHE A 141 9.83 8.90 0.82
N ALA A 142 9.38 9.87 1.63
CA ALA A 142 9.94 10.13 2.96
C ALA A 142 9.52 9.09 4.01
N ILE A 143 8.39 8.41 3.83
CA ILE A 143 7.85 7.45 4.81
C ILE A 143 8.85 6.32 5.08
N TYR A 144 9.33 5.65 4.02
CA TYR A 144 10.21 4.49 4.19
C TYR A 144 11.56 4.82 4.86
N PRO A 145 12.32 5.85 4.44
CA PRO A 145 13.52 6.27 5.15
C PRO A 145 13.28 6.70 6.60
N ALA A 146 12.13 7.35 6.88
CA ALA A 146 11.79 7.76 8.24
C ALA A 146 11.56 6.56 9.16
N ILE A 147 10.81 5.55 8.71
CA ILE A 147 10.62 4.29 9.45
C ILE A 147 11.97 3.62 9.70
N ARG A 148 12.77 3.49 8.66
CA ARG A 148 14.08 2.85 8.74
C ARG A 148 15.01 3.58 9.72
N PHE A 149 14.98 4.91 9.72
CA PHE A 149 15.76 5.72 10.65
C PHE A 149 15.37 5.46 12.11
N ILE A 150 14.07 5.42 12.42
CA ILE A 150 13.59 5.16 13.79
C ILE A 150 13.92 3.72 14.22
N ASN A 151 13.76 2.74 13.33
CA ASN A 151 14.15 1.36 13.62
C ASN A 151 15.66 1.23 13.86
N GLN A 152 16.48 1.97 13.12
CA GLN A 152 17.92 2.01 13.33
C GLN A 152 18.31 2.68 14.67
N LEU A 153 17.58 3.71 15.09
CA LEU A 153 17.76 4.29 16.42
C LEU A 153 17.41 3.29 17.52
N ALA A 154 16.31 2.54 17.38
CA ALA A 154 15.96 1.48 18.32
C ALA A 154 17.05 0.41 18.40
N PHE A 155 17.63 0.00 17.27
CA PHE A 155 18.75 -0.92 17.21
C PHE A 155 19.99 -0.38 17.94
N ILE A 156 20.39 0.87 17.69
CA ILE A 156 21.56 1.51 18.32
C ILE A 156 21.35 1.63 19.85
N ILE A 157 20.17 2.08 20.28
CA ILE A 157 19.85 2.19 21.71
C ILE A 157 19.94 0.79 22.36
N SER A 158 19.39 -0.22 21.73
CA SER A 158 19.44 -1.60 22.23
C SER A 158 20.86 -2.16 22.27
N ALA A 159 21.69 -1.83 21.28
CA ALA A 159 23.10 -2.23 21.28
C ALA A 159 23.89 -1.60 22.44
N ILE A 160 23.66 -0.30 22.71
CA ILE A 160 24.34 0.41 23.80
C ILE A 160 23.90 -0.14 25.17
N LEU A 161 22.57 -0.24 25.40
CA LEU A 161 22.06 -0.74 26.68
C LEU A 161 22.37 -2.23 26.88
N GLY A 162 22.30 -3.03 25.80
CA GLY A 162 22.70 -4.44 25.85
C GLY A 162 24.18 -4.62 26.13
N ALA A 163 25.05 -3.78 25.55
CA ALA A 163 26.49 -3.81 25.87
C ALA A 163 26.76 -3.47 27.36
N MET A 164 26.02 -2.51 27.92
CA MET A 164 26.10 -2.21 29.36
C MET A 164 25.67 -3.40 30.23
N LEU A 165 24.64 -4.14 29.80
CA LEU A 165 24.21 -5.38 30.49
C LEU A 165 25.27 -6.48 30.38
N VAL A 166 25.95 -6.62 29.26
CA VAL A 166 27.08 -7.57 29.11
C VAL A 166 28.20 -7.20 30.06
N LEU A 167 28.60 -5.92 30.11
CA LEU A 167 29.68 -5.45 31.02
C LEU A 167 29.30 -5.62 32.50
N SER A 168 28.05 -5.52 32.87
CA SER A 168 27.57 -5.79 34.23
C SER A 168 27.37 -7.27 34.55
N GLY A 169 27.63 -8.18 33.60
CA GLY A 169 27.44 -9.62 33.76
C GLY A 169 25.99 -10.10 33.70
N GLY A 170 25.06 -9.23 33.32
CA GLY A 170 23.62 -9.57 33.21
C GLY A 170 23.27 -10.50 32.07
N ILE A 171 23.92 -10.34 30.92
CA ILE A 171 23.75 -11.21 29.75
C ILE A 171 25.12 -11.52 29.11
N THR A 172 25.19 -12.58 28.29
CA THR A 172 26.39 -12.89 27.51
C THR A 172 26.42 -12.12 26.21
N ILE A 173 27.60 -11.97 25.60
CA ILE A 173 27.75 -11.32 24.28
C ILE A 173 26.97 -12.06 23.18
N GLY A 174 26.87 -13.40 23.29
CA GLY A 174 26.06 -14.21 22.37
C GLY A 174 24.56 -13.91 22.45
N PHE A 175 24.03 -13.70 23.67
CA PHE A 175 22.64 -13.28 23.87
C PHE A 175 22.41 -11.86 23.31
N LEU A 176 23.35 -10.94 23.48
CA LEU A 176 23.23 -9.60 22.88
C LEU A 176 23.18 -9.68 21.35
N GLN A 177 24.05 -10.49 20.74
CA GLN A 177 24.07 -10.66 19.29
C GLN A 177 22.75 -11.25 18.78
N ALA A 178 22.23 -12.30 19.43
CA ALA A 178 20.95 -12.90 19.13
C ALA A 178 19.80 -11.87 19.28
N TYR A 179 19.81 -11.07 20.33
CA TYR A 179 18.85 -10.03 20.60
C TYR A 179 18.78 -9.00 19.47
N LEU A 180 19.92 -8.48 19.04
CA LEU A 180 20.01 -7.52 17.94
C LEU A 180 19.53 -8.12 16.61
N GLN A 181 19.78 -9.41 16.39
CA GLN A 181 19.29 -10.12 15.21
C GLN A 181 17.76 -10.25 15.23
N TYR A 182 17.16 -10.57 16.40
CA TYR A 182 15.70 -10.67 16.53
C TYR A 182 15.00 -9.30 16.37
N ILE A 183 15.61 -8.19 16.83
CA ILE A 183 15.09 -6.85 16.57
C ILE A 183 14.96 -6.59 15.07
N ASN A 184 15.99 -6.90 14.30
CA ASN A 184 15.97 -6.71 12.85
C ASN A 184 14.91 -7.58 12.18
N GLN A 185 14.75 -8.83 12.63
CA GLN A 185 13.76 -9.74 12.09
C GLN A 185 12.29 -9.31 12.36
N ILE A 186 12.02 -8.70 13.51
CA ILE A 186 10.66 -8.23 13.86
C ILE A 186 10.29 -6.95 13.11
N SER A 187 11.24 -6.09 12.80
CA SER A 187 10.99 -4.76 12.22
C SER A 187 10.31 -4.83 10.86
N GLU A 188 10.67 -5.76 10.01
CA GLU A 188 10.11 -5.92 8.66
C GLU A 188 8.66 -6.44 8.67
N PRO A 189 8.31 -7.55 9.36
CA PRO A 189 6.94 -8.02 9.45
C PRO A 189 5.94 -6.99 9.98
N ILE A 190 6.34 -6.21 10.98
CA ILE A 190 5.47 -5.15 11.54
C ILE A 190 5.22 -4.06 10.48
N SER A 191 6.24 -3.69 9.72
CA SER A 191 6.12 -2.66 8.67
C SER A 191 5.23 -3.13 7.51
N THR A 192 5.27 -4.41 7.18
CA THR A 192 4.50 -5.01 6.08
C THR A 192 3.09 -5.44 6.46
N ALA A 193 2.76 -5.52 7.76
CA ALA A 193 1.45 -5.99 8.23
C ALA A 193 0.27 -5.20 7.61
N SER A 194 0.38 -3.88 7.52
CA SER A 194 -0.65 -3.04 6.90
C SER A 194 -0.84 -3.35 5.41
N TYR A 195 0.25 -3.64 4.69
CA TYR A 195 0.19 -4.03 3.28
C TYR A 195 -0.56 -5.35 3.11
N VAL A 196 -0.27 -6.35 3.95
CA VAL A 196 -0.93 -7.65 3.91
C VAL A 196 -2.42 -7.53 4.18
N ILE A 197 -2.82 -6.75 5.20
CA ILE A 197 -4.24 -6.51 5.52
C ILE A 197 -4.97 -5.86 4.32
N ASN A 198 -4.39 -4.81 3.74
CA ASN A 198 -4.96 -4.13 2.58
C ASN A 198 -5.06 -5.06 1.36
N SER A 199 -4.06 -5.93 1.14
CA SER A 199 -4.07 -6.90 0.05
C SER A 199 -5.18 -7.93 0.21
N ILE A 200 -5.40 -8.43 1.43
CA ILE A 200 -6.49 -9.35 1.75
C ILE A 200 -7.85 -8.67 1.50
N GLN A 201 -8.03 -7.43 1.96
CA GLN A 201 -9.28 -6.69 1.73
C GLN A 201 -9.56 -6.47 0.24
N ALA A 202 -8.53 -6.13 -0.55
CA ALA A 202 -8.66 -5.98 -2.00
C ALA A 202 -9.02 -7.30 -2.69
N ALA A 203 -8.46 -8.43 -2.22
CA ALA A 203 -8.80 -9.75 -2.72
C ALA A 203 -10.24 -10.13 -2.39
N MET A 204 -10.70 -9.88 -1.16
CA MET A 204 -12.10 -10.12 -0.77
C MET A 204 -13.07 -9.33 -1.65
N ALA A 205 -12.82 -8.05 -1.88
CA ALA A 205 -13.62 -7.24 -2.78
C ALA A 205 -13.60 -7.75 -4.24
N SER A 206 -12.50 -8.37 -4.68
CA SER A 206 -12.40 -9.00 -6.00
C SER A 206 -13.17 -10.32 -6.07
N ILE A 207 -13.14 -11.10 -4.99
CA ILE A 207 -13.93 -12.33 -4.84
C ILE A 207 -15.42 -12.01 -4.94
N ASP A 208 -15.92 -11.04 -4.18
CA ASP A 208 -17.34 -10.64 -4.21
C ASP A 208 -17.79 -10.29 -5.64
N ARG A 209 -16.96 -9.56 -6.39
CA ARG A 209 -17.27 -9.21 -7.79
C ARG A 209 -17.28 -10.42 -8.74
N ILE A 210 -16.45 -11.42 -8.48
CA ILE A 210 -16.41 -12.66 -9.26
C ILE A 210 -17.64 -13.51 -8.92
N PHE A 211 -18.02 -13.59 -7.65
CA PHE A 211 -19.20 -14.33 -7.22
C PHE A 211 -20.50 -13.78 -7.79
N VAL A 212 -20.62 -12.46 -7.97
CA VAL A 212 -21.76 -11.86 -8.68
C VAL A 212 -21.95 -12.46 -10.09
N ILE A 213 -20.86 -12.77 -10.80
CA ILE A 213 -20.92 -13.42 -12.12
C ILE A 213 -21.22 -14.93 -12.00
N LEU A 214 -20.67 -15.57 -10.96
CA LEU A 214 -20.85 -17.02 -10.76
C LEU A 214 -22.25 -17.38 -10.22
N ASP A 215 -22.84 -16.51 -9.43
CA ASP A 215 -24.16 -16.72 -8.82
C ASP A 215 -25.31 -16.30 -9.76
N GLU A 216 -25.01 -15.60 -10.89
CA GLU A 216 -26.02 -15.26 -11.88
C GLU A 216 -26.68 -16.54 -12.43
N ALA A 217 -27.97 -16.50 -12.63
CA ALA A 217 -28.73 -17.65 -13.15
C ALA A 217 -28.26 -18.05 -14.56
N ASP A 218 -28.18 -19.34 -14.83
CA ASP A 218 -27.88 -19.82 -16.19
C ASP A 218 -29.05 -19.52 -17.14
N GLU A 219 -28.71 -19.31 -18.42
CA GLU A 219 -29.70 -19.14 -19.46
C GLU A 219 -30.64 -20.35 -19.50
N GLN A 220 -31.97 -20.11 -19.48
CA GLN A 220 -32.94 -21.19 -19.58
C GLN A 220 -32.85 -21.79 -20.98
N PRO A 221 -32.84 -23.13 -21.12
CA PRO A 221 -32.87 -23.74 -22.43
C PRO A 221 -34.14 -23.33 -23.18
N GLU A 222 -33.98 -22.95 -24.45
CA GLU A 222 -35.11 -22.65 -25.31
C GLU A 222 -36.10 -23.81 -25.28
N ALA A 223 -37.39 -23.48 -25.04
CA ALA A 223 -38.47 -24.46 -25.12
C ALA A 223 -38.57 -24.93 -26.59
N THR A 224 -38.14 -26.14 -26.87
CA THR A 224 -38.31 -26.83 -28.15
C THR A 224 -39.79 -27.17 -28.43
#